data_8b81c33b5d2d282f1abdfe2517ad5b09
#
_entry.id   8b81c33b5d2d282f1abdfe2517ad5b09
#
_cell.length_a   1.000
_cell.length_b   1.000
_cell.length_c   1.000
_cell.angle_alpha   90.00
_cell.angle_beta   90.00
_cell.angle_gamma   90.00
#
_symmetry.space_group_name_H-M   'P 1'
#
loop_
_entity.id
_entity.type
_entity.pdbx_description
1 polymer ?
#
loop_
_entity_poly.entity_id
_entity_poly.type
_entity_poly.pdbx_seq_one_letter_code
_entity_poly.pdbx_strand_id
1 'polypeptide(L)'
;METRYLFPSDYMADPSVHVFGNRLYIYPSHDRETGAAFDDDGGHFQMRDYHVLSLSGNPLEAEVTDHGVILDVDQVPWAEKQMWDNDVVEKNGRYYLIFSAKDYNGVFHLGVAVSERPEGPFIPQEHPIRGSFSIDPCVFKDDDGEIYCYFGGLWGGQLQWYRPGPTPKPSLEGRGEVGSEPAVSLGPAPDKVTDLLCPADAPALPSFVVRMSDDVLQFAEAPRPVIIVDEKGEPLKAGDPHRFFEASWMHKANGRYYFSYSTGDSHLLCLAVGDNPYGPFRFKCELLQPVVGWTTHHSIVRYEGRWWLFHHDCVPSNDITHLRSLKVMPLDDKLFE
;
A
#
# COMPACT_ATOMS: atom_id res chain seq x y z
N MET A 1 -3.17 -12.92 21.94
CA MET A 1 -3.83 -13.56 20.77
C MET A 1 -2.83 -14.50 20.11
N GLU A 2 -3.29 -15.59 19.52
CA GLU A 2 -2.42 -16.50 18.79
C GLU A 2 -1.93 -15.86 17.51
N THR A 3 -0.64 -15.99 17.20
CA THR A 3 -0.02 -15.41 15.99
C THR A 3 0.93 -16.43 15.39
N ARG A 4 1.17 -16.31 14.06
CA ARG A 4 2.09 -17.21 13.34
C ARG A 4 2.90 -16.43 12.33
N TYR A 5 4.21 -16.74 12.20
CA TYR A 5 5.01 -16.39 11.04
C TYR A 5 4.66 -17.32 9.87
N LEU A 6 4.35 -16.74 8.72
CA LEU A 6 3.84 -17.52 7.58
C LEU A 6 4.94 -18.15 6.74
N PHE A 7 6.05 -17.44 6.53
CA PHE A 7 7.15 -17.89 5.67
C PHE A 7 8.50 -17.52 6.29
N PRO A 8 8.89 -18.17 7.40
CA PRO A 8 10.10 -17.80 8.16
C PRO A 8 11.41 -18.22 7.51
N SER A 9 11.38 -18.87 6.34
CA SER A 9 12.56 -19.29 5.59
C SER A 9 13.15 -18.19 4.73
N ASP A 10 12.41 -17.06 4.56
CA ASP A 10 12.83 -15.90 3.81
C ASP A 10 12.22 -14.62 4.40
N TYR A 11 12.76 -13.46 4.03
CA TYR A 11 12.31 -12.18 4.53
C TYR A 11 11.32 -11.55 3.54
N MET A 12 10.07 -11.58 3.91
CA MET A 12 8.97 -11.01 3.14
C MET A 12 8.12 -10.12 4.03
N ALA A 13 7.66 -9.00 3.48
CA ALA A 13 6.96 -7.96 4.22
C ALA A 13 5.74 -7.41 3.46
N ASP A 14 5.13 -6.38 4.01
CA ASP A 14 4.11 -5.57 3.35
C ASP A 14 3.00 -6.42 2.70
N PRO A 15 2.30 -7.27 3.48
CA PRO A 15 1.41 -8.27 2.93
C PRO A 15 0.17 -7.65 2.29
N SER A 16 0.01 -7.81 0.98
CA SER A 16 -1.26 -7.61 0.29
C SER A 16 -1.97 -8.97 0.17
N VAL A 17 -3.13 -9.12 0.79
CA VAL A 17 -3.78 -10.43 0.92
C VAL A 17 -5.20 -10.42 0.37
N HIS A 18 -5.47 -11.35 -0.54
CA HIS A 18 -6.76 -11.51 -1.20
C HIS A 18 -7.24 -12.95 -1.21
N VAL A 19 -8.56 -13.12 -1.29
CA VAL A 19 -9.19 -14.42 -1.50
C VAL A 19 -9.61 -14.52 -2.97
N PHE A 20 -8.94 -15.38 -3.72
CA PHE A 20 -9.36 -15.71 -5.07
C PHE A 20 -9.85 -17.18 -5.12
N GLY A 21 -11.12 -17.33 -5.52
CA GLY A 21 -11.79 -18.62 -5.36
C GLY A 21 -11.97 -19.00 -3.88
N ASN A 22 -11.29 -20.05 -3.45
CA ASN A 22 -11.32 -20.54 -2.06
C ASN A 22 -9.93 -20.54 -1.40
N ARG A 23 -8.97 -19.80 -1.96
CA ARG A 23 -7.57 -19.77 -1.51
C ARG A 23 -7.16 -18.35 -1.17
N LEU A 24 -6.36 -18.21 -0.13
CA LEU A 24 -5.65 -16.96 0.17
C LEU A 24 -4.40 -16.86 -0.70
N TYR A 25 -4.21 -15.70 -1.29
CA TYR A 25 -3.00 -15.28 -1.99
C TYR A 25 -2.41 -14.08 -1.27
N ILE A 26 -1.11 -14.11 -1.06
CA ILE A 26 -0.34 -13.08 -0.37
C ILE A 26 0.72 -12.60 -1.34
N TYR A 27 0.74 -11.29 -1.59
CA TYR A 27 1.69 -10.63 -2.48
C TYR A 27 2.61 -9.73 -1.64
N PRO A 28 3.69 -10.27 -1.09
CA PRO A 28 4.60 -9.50 -0.25
C PRO A 28 5.63 -8.73 -1.08
N SER A 29 6.20 -7.70 -0.46
CA SER A 29 7.52 -7.21 -0.82
C SER A 29 8.58 -8.23 -0.40
N HIS A 30 9.68 -8.31 -1.15
CA HIS A 30 10.77 -9.25 -0.85
C HIS A 30 12.00 -8.49 -0.34
N ASP A 31 12.21 -8.57 0.96
CA ASP A 31 13.31 -7.91 1.66
C ASP A 31 14.66 -8.59 1.35
N ARG A 32 15.72 -7.79 1.25
CA ARG A 32 17.05 -8.27 0.91
C ARG A 32 18.14 -7.60 1.74
N GLU A 33 19.11 -8.40 2.18
CA GLU A 33 20.33 -7.86 2.78
C GLU A 33 21.30 -7.41 1.68
N THR A 34 21.60 -6.12 1.67
CA THR A 34 22.51 -5.52 0.68
C THR A 34 23.68 -4.81 1.30
N GLY A 35 23.75 -4.76 2.65
CA GLY A 35 24.74 -3.98 3.38
C GLY A 35 24.56 -2.47 3.30
N ALA A 36 23.42 -2.00 2.78
CA ALA A 36 23.11 -0.58 2.74
C ALA A 36 22.92 -0.04 4.16
N ALA A 37 23.52 1.12 4.44
CA ALA A 37 23.33 1.78 5.72
C ALA A 37 21.90 2.26 5.90
N PHE A 38 21.42 2.25 7.13
CA PHE A 38 20.14 2.85 7.49
C PHE A 38 20.13 4.34 7.11
N ASP A 39 19.06 4.78 6.51
CA ASP A 39 18.73 6.19 6.29
C ASP A 39 17.22 6.44 6.47
N ASP A 40 16.87 7.70 6.75
CA ASP A 40 15.48 8.12 6.98
C ASP A 40 14.64 8.19 5.70
N ASP A 41 15.27 8.13 4.53
CA ASP A 41 14.61 8.10 3.21
C ASP A 41 14.36 6.66 2.72
N GLY A 42 14.62 5.66 3.57
CA GLY A 42 14.37 4.24 3.30
C GLY A 42 15.32 3.63 2.26
N GLY A 43 16.49 4.22 2.02
CA GLY A 43 17.45 3.72 1.03
C GLY A 43 17.99 2.32 1.31
N HIS A 44 17.88 1.85 2.55
CA HIS A 44 18.25 0.49 2.95
C HIS A 44 17.19 -0.58 2.60
N PHE A 45 15.96 -0.19 2.27
CA PHE A 45 14.93 -1.10 1.75
C PHE A 45 15.10 -1.28 0.24
N GLN A 46 16.04 -2.16 -0.16
CA GLN A 46 16.43 -2.35 -1.56
C GLN A 46 15.72 -3.55 -2.19
N MET A 47 14.42 -3.60 -2.09
CA MET A 47 13.58 -4.62 -2.71
C MET A 47 13.61 -4.53 -4.24
N ARG A 48 13.65 -5.67 -4.92
CA ARG A 48 13.77 -5.77 -6.38
C ARG A 48 12.64 -6.51 -7.05
N ASP A 49 11.99 -7.43 -6.33
CA ASP A 49 11.03 -8.35 -6.89
C ASP A 49 9.88 -8.61 -5.93
N TYR A 50 8.81 -9.18 -6.47
CA TYR A 50 7.66 -9.65 -5.72
C TYR A 50 7.51 -11.15 -5.88
N HIS A 51 7.18 -11.81 -4.79
CA HIS A 51 6.70 -13.19 -4.76
C HIS A 51 5.18 -13.24 -4.68
N VAL A 52 4.62 -14.42 -4.86
CA VAL A 52 3.27 -14.72 -4.43
C VAL A 52 3.28 -16.00 -3.60
N LEU A 53 2.71 -15.89 -2.42
CA LEU A 53 2.46 -17.01 -1.54
C LEU A 53 0.98 -17.39 -1.60
N SER A 54 0.66 -18.65 -1.34
CA SER A 54 -0.74 -19.05 -1.19
C SER A 54 -0.92 -20.10 -0.10
N LEU A 55 -2.12 -20.12 0.48
CA LEU A 55 -2.53 -21.14 1.44
C LEU A 55 -4.03 -21.44 1.32
N SER A 56 -4.45 -22.58 1.83
CA SER A 56 -5.85 -22.97 1.98
C SER A 56 -6.09 -23.58 3.37
N GLY A 57 -7.22 -23.23 3.99
CA GLY A 57 -7.54 -23.62 5.35
C GLY A 57 -7.08 -22.58 6.38
N ASN A 58 -7.05 -22.96 7.65
CA ASN A 58 -6.74 -22.06 8.76
C ASN A 58 -5.35 -21.41 8.60
N PRO A 59 -5.23 -20.07 8.47
CA PRO A 59 -3.95 -19.40 8.30
C PRO A 59 -2.92 -19.64 9.43
N LEU A 60 -3.38 -20.00 10.62
CA LEU A 60 -2.48 -20.33 11.74
C LEU A 60 -1.81 -21.72 11.60
N GLU A 61 -2.30 -22.58 10.71
CA GLU A 61 -1.86 -23.99 10.62
C GLU A 61 -1.52 -24.42 9.19
N ALA A 62 -2.18 -23.81 8.19
CA ALA A 62 -2.09 -24.20 6.79
C ALA A 62 -0.65 -24.15 6.24
N GLU A 63 -0.33 -25.07 5.36
CA GLU A 63 0.90 -25.03 4.59
C GLU A 63 0.90 -23.83 3.64
N VAL A 64 2.01 -23.09 3.62
CA VAL A 64 2.22 -21.95 2.72
C VAL A 64 3.03 -22.43 1.53
N THR A 65 2.52 -22.20 0.33
CA THR A 65 3.22 -22.47 -0.93
C THR A 65 3.78 -21.17 -1.48
N ASP A 66 5.08 -21.10 -1.71
CA ASP A 66 5.71 -20.02 -2.49
C ASP A 66 5.69 -20.42 -3.98
N HIS A 67 5.14 -19.56 -4.83
CA HIS A 67 5.10 -19.74 -6.28
C HIS A 67 6.30 -19.08 -6.98
N GLY A 68 7.19 -18.45 -6.21
CA GLY A 68 8.39 -17.77 -6.71
C GLY A 68 8.13 -16.35 -7.17
N VAL A 69 9.13 -15.79 -7.85
CA VAL A 69 9.11 -14.39 -8.34
C VAL A 69 8.06 -14.23 -9.45
N ILE A 70 7.19 -13.25 -9.27
CA ILE A 70 6.12 -12.92 -10.23
C ILE A 70 6.42 -11.68 -11.06
N LEU A 71 7.30 -10.80 -10.58
CA LEU A 71 7.79 -9.60 -11.27
C LEU A 71 9.12 -9.17 -10.64
N ASP A 72 10.13 -8.87 -11.47
CA ASP A 72 11.41 -8.28 -11.05
C ASP A 72 11.58 -6.90 -11.69
N VAL A 73 12.32 -6.00 -11.03
CA VAL A 73 12.57 -4.63 -11.49
C VAL A 73 13.17 -4.57 -12.90
N ASP A 74 14.01 -5.54 -13.25
CA ASP A 74 14.64 -5.60 -14.60
C ASP A 74 13.61 -5.84 -15.72
N GLN A 75 12.41 -6.27 -15.39
CA GLN A 75 11.29 -6.43 -16.32
C GLN A 75 10.47 -5.15 -16.51
N VAL A 76 10.65 -4.15 -15.62
CA VAL A 76 9.85 -2.91 -15.60
C VAL A 76 10.60 -1.79 -16.34
N PRO A 77 10.20 -1.40 -17.56
CA PRO A 77 11.01 -0.53 -18.44
C PRO A 77 11.32 0.85 -17.86
N TRP A 78 10.47 1.37 -16.98
CA TRP A 78 10.58 2.70 -16.41
C TRP A 78 11.18 2.74 -15.00
N ALA A 79 11.26 1.59 -14.31
CA ALA A 79 11.76 1.51 -12.92
C ALA A 79 13.26 1.23 -12.87
N GLU A 80 13.94 1.83 -11.92
CA GLU A 80 15.36 1.58 -11.63
C GLU A 80 15.52 0.66 -10.42
N LYS A 81 14.73 0.88 -9.35
CA LYS A 81 14.95 0.25 -8.04
C LYS A 81 13.76 0.39 -7.11
N GLN A 82 13.90 -0.23 -5.93
CA GLN A 82 12.99 -0.11 -4.79
C GLN A 82 11.54 -0.40 -5.19
N MET A 83 11.30 -1.65 -5.61
CA MET A 83 9.95 -2.19 -5.78
C MET A 83 9.36 -2.44 -4.39
N TRP A 84 8.74 -1.40 -3.85
CA TRP A 84 8.15 -1.44 -2.52
C TRP A 84 6.74 -2.04 -2.59
N ASP A 85 5.85 -1.61 -1.76
CA ASP A 85 4.52 -2.18 -1.60
C ASP A 85 3.75 -2.34 -2.91
N ASN A 86 2.89 -3.34 -2.91
CA ASN A 86 2.04 -3.67 -4.04
C ASN A 86 0.66 -4.12 -3.55
N ASP A 87 -0.30 -4.16 -4.46
CA ASP A 87 -1.60 -4.78 -4.22
C ASP A 87 -2.18 -5.36 -5.51
N VAL A 88 -3.08 -6.34 -5.39
CA VAL A 88 -3.64 -7.06 -6.53
C VAL A 88 -5.16 -7.03 -6.53
N VAL A 89 -5.75 -6.73 -7.68
CA VAL A 89 -7.20 -6.83 -7.87
C VAL A 89 -7.55 -7.72 -9.06
N GLU A 90 -8.63 -8.50 -8.93
CA GLU A 90 -9.20 -9.26 -10.04
C GLU A 90 -10.31 -8.46 -10.74
N LYS A 91 -10.26 -8.38 -12.07
CA LYS A 91 -11.37 -7.86 -12.90
C LYS A 91 -11.49 -8.68 -14.18
N ASN A 92 -12.68 -9.23 -14.41
CA ASN A 92 -13.01 -9.96 -15.65
C ASN A 92 -12.06 -11.14 -15.95
N GLY A 93 -11.63 -11.87 -14.93
CA GLY A 93 -10.76 -13.02 -15.06
C GLY A 93 -9.28 -12.67 -15.28
N ARG A 94 -8.90 -11.40 -15.11
CA ARG A 94 -7.52 -10.94 -15.12
C ARG A 94 -7.15 -10.37 -13.77
N TYR A 95 -5.85 -10.46 -13.46
CA TYR A 95 -5.27 -9.97 -12.21
C TYR A 95 -4.37 -8.79 -12.52
N TYR A 96 -4.55 -7.70 -11.80
CA TYR A 96 -3.83 -6.45 -11.97
C TYR A 96 -3.02 -6.19 -10.71
N LEU A 97 -1.71 -6.27 -10.81
CA LEU A 97 -0.76 -5.92 -9.76
C LEU A 97 -0.45 -4.43 -9.90
N ILE A 98 -0.86 -3.63 -8.92
CA ILE A 98 -0.48 -2.23 -8.80
C ILE A 98 0.70 -2.18 -7.83
N PHE A 99 1.80 -1.56 -8.22
CA PHE A 99 3.03 -1.58 -7.44
C PHE A 99 3.73 -0.22 -7.46
N SER A 100 4.52 0.04 -6.42
CA SER A 100 5.35 1.24 -6.35
C SER A 100 6.81 0.92 -6.67
N ALA A 101 7.45 1.78 -7.47
CA ALA A 101 8.88 1.68 -7.77
C ALA A 101 9.47 3.06 -8.06
N LYS A 102 10.77 3.23 -7.80
CA LYS A 102 11.50 4.45 -8.19
C LYS A 102 11.96 4.39 -9.64
N ASP A 103 11.74 5.49 -10.35
CA ASP A 103 12.27 5.72 -11.67
C ASP A 103 13.77 6.09 -11.63
N TYR A 104 14.39 6.28 -12.80
CA TYR A 104 15.80 6.67 -12.95
C TYR A 104 16.15 8.06 -12.40
N ASN A 105 15.16 8.86 -12.00
CA ASN A 105 15.33 10.15 -11.33
C ASN A 105 15.15 10.04 -9.80
N GLY A 106 14.91 8.83 -9.28
CA GLY A 106 14.68 8.58 -7.87
C GLY A 106 13.28 8.98 -7.39
N VAL A 107 12.30 9.09 -8.30
CA VAL A 107 10.90 9.44 -7.99
C VAL A 107 10.05 8.18 -7.96
N PHE A 108 9.25 8.00 -6.92
CA PHE A 108 8.28 6.93 -6.86
C PHE A 108 7.08 7.19 -7.76
N HIS A 109 6.71 6.17 -8.50
CA HIS A 109 5.49 6.08 -9.30
C HIS A 109 4.78 4.77 -9.03
N LEU A 110 3.47 4.73 -9.35
CA LEU A 110 2.72 3.49 -9.36
C LEU A 110 2.73 2.90 -10.78
N GLY A 111 3.03 1.62 -10.86
CA GLY A 111 2.96 0.83 -12.08
C GLY A 111 1.80 -0.16 -12.06
N VAL A 112 1.50 -0.72 -13.24
CA VAL A 112 0.54 -1.82 -13.38
C VAL A 112 1.22 -2.97 -14.10
N ALA A 113 1.03 -4.19 -13.60
CA ALA A 113 1.38 -5.41 -14.32
C ALA A 113 0.16 -6.34 -14.36
N VAL A 114 -0.01 -7.10 -15.43
CA VAL A 114 -1.23 -7.88 -15.68
C VAL A 114 -0.91 -9.36 -15.83
N SER A 115 -1.75 -10.21 -15.24
CA SER A 115 -1.67 -11.66 -15.39
C SER A 115 -3.06 -12.27 -15.64
N GLU A 116 -3.08 -13.46 -16.24
CA GLU A 116 -4.30 -14.27 -16.39
C GLU A 116 -4.51 -15.23 -15.20
N ARG A 117 -3.56 -15.26 -14.26
CA ARG A 117 -3.59 -16.14 -13.07
C ARG A 117 -3.10 -15.38 -11.84
N PRO A 118 -3.63 -15.68 -10.67
CA PRO A 118 -3.18 -15.04 -9.43
C PRO A 118 -1.70 -15.34 -9.11
N GLU A 119 -1.18 -16.48 -9.55
CA GLU A 119 0.23 -16.86 -9.35
C GLU A 119 1.18 -16.20 -10.35
N GLY A 120 0.70 -15.38 -11.27
CA GLY A 120 1.52 -14.79 -12.30
C GLY A 120 1.87 -15.74 -13.48
N PRO A 121 2.91 -15.44 -14.28
CA PRO A 121 3.72 -14.23 -14.19
C PRO A 121 2.92 -12.97 -14.53
N PHE A 122 3.33 -11.84 -13.98
CA PHE A 122 2.74 -10.54 -14.26
C PHE A 122 3.56 -9.80 -15.32
N ILE A 123 2.90 -9.24 -16.31
CA ILE A 123 3.55 -8.51 -17.42
C ILE A 123 3.34 -7.01 -17.15
N PRO A 124 4.42 -6.24 -16.89
CA PRO A 124 4.32 -4.83 -16.60
C PRO A 124 3.94 -3.99 -17.81
N GLN A 125 3.28 -2.85 -17.56
CA GLN A 125 3.06 -1.85 -18.59
C GLN A 125 4.36 -1.08 -18.88
N GLU A 126 4.48 -0.56 -20.10
CA GLU A 126 5.66 0.16 -20.58
C GLU A 126 5.93 1.46 -19.80
N HIS A 127 4.89 2.07 -19.24
CA HIS A 127 4.94 3.33 -18.52
C HIS A 127 4.21 3.21 -17.18
N PRO A 128 4.57 4.03 -16.18
CA PRO A 128 3.82 4.11 -14.94
C PRO A 128 2.41 4.68 -15.15
N ILE A 129 1.55 4.54 -14.17
CA ILE A 129 0.24 5.21 -14.15
C ILE A 129 0.48 6.72 -14.22
N ARG A 130 -0.14 7.35 -15.21
CA ARG A 130 0.04 8.77 -15.45
C ARG A 130 -0.46 9.62 -14.29
N GLY A 131 0.42 10.50 -13.80
CA GLY A 131 0.12 11.38 -12.66
C GLY A 131 0.14 10.66 -11.31
N SER A 132 0.64 9.43 -11.25
CA SER A 132 0.91 8.72 -10.01
C SER A 132 2.15 9.28 -9.30
N PHE A 133 2.21 9.09 -8.00
CA PHE A 133 3.29 9.53 -7.11
C PHE A 133 3.25 8.72 -5.84
N SER A 134 4.33 8.74 -5.04
CA SER A 134 4.40 8.09 -3.74
C SER A 134 4.29 6.55 -3.82
N ILE A 135 3.87 5.92 -2.73
CA ILE A 135 3.97 4.47 -2.48
C ILE A 135 2.68 3.89 -1.92
N ASP A 136 2.70 2.63 -1.54
CA ASP A 136 1.71 1.89 -0.77
C ASP A 136 0.34 1.84 -1.43
N PRO A 137 0.25 1.36 -2.68
CA PRO A 137 -1.04 1.18 -3.32
C PRO A 137 -1.84 0.07 -2.63
N CYS A 138 -3.10 0.37 -2.33
CA CYS A 138 -4.12 -0.61 -1.98
C CYS A 138 -5.26 -0.49 -2.99
N VAL A 139 -5.64 -1.58 -3.64
CA VAL A 139 -6.70 -1.59 -4.63
C VAL A 139 -7.93 -2.31 -4.11
N PHE A 140 -9.01 -1.57 -4.00
CA PHE A 140 -10.29 -2.03 -3.47
C PHE A 140 -11.34 -2.08 -4.59
N LYS A 141 -11.94 -3.26 -4.79
CA LYS A 141 -13.08 -3.45 -5.69
C LYS A 141 -14.37 -3.37 -4.89
N ASP A 142 -15.20 -2.39 -5.19
CA ASP A 142 -16.49 -2.20 -4.53
C ASP A 142 -17.57 -3.13 -5.11
N ASP A 143 -18.73 -3.21 -4.45
CA ASP A 143 -19.85 -4.08 -4.80
C ASP A 143 -20.45 -3.74 -6.18
N ASP A 144 -20.30 -2.51 -6.64
CA ASP A 144 -20.74 -2.06 -7.98
C ASP A 144 -19.74 -2.41 -9.10
N GLY A 145 -18.58 -2.96 -8.74
CA GLY A 145 -17.51 -3.34 -9.66
C GLY A 145 -16.50 -2.23 -9.95
N GLU A 146 -16.69 -1.03 -9.41
CA GLU A 146 -15.71 0.05 -9.49
C GLU A 146 -14.47 -0.31 -8.66
N ILE A 147 -13.30 0.11 -9.12
CA ILE A 147 -12.02 -0.13 -8.46
C ILE A 147 -11.43 1.19 -8.02
N TYR A 148 -11.05 1.25 -6.76
CA TYR A 148 -10.41 2.40 -6.13
C TYR A 148 -8.98 2.04 -5.73
N CYS A 149 -8.03 2.95 -5.97
CA CYS A 149 -6.66 2.84 -5.49
C CYS A 149 -6.43 3.88 -4.40
N TYR A 150 -6.04 3.42 -3.22
CA TYR A 150 -5.58 4.24 -2.10
C TYR A 150 -4.08 4.17 -2.06
N PHE A 151 -3.40 5.30 -1.85
CA PHE A 151 -1.94 5.31 -1.87
C PHE A 151 -1.37 6.53 -1.16
N GLY A 152 -0.10 6.46 -0.83
CA GLY A 152 0.68 7.53 -0.23
C GLY A 152 1.43 7.08 1.00
N GLY A 153 2.68 7.50 1.11
CA GLY A 153 3.52 7.31 2.29
C GLY A 153 4.47 8.48 2.45
N LEU A 154 4.69 8.89 3.68
CA LEU A 154 5.57 9.99 4.06
C LEU A 154 7.05 9.57 4.01
N TRP A 155 7.97 10.49 4.22
CA TRP A 155 9.42 10.30 4.24
C TRP A 155 9.94 9.62 2.97
N GLY A 156 10.50 8.42 3.08
CA GLY A 156 10.96 7.64 1.94
C GLY A 156 9.92 7.47 0.83
N GLY A 157 8.64 7.47 1.19
CA GLY A 157 7.50 7.44 0.26
C GLY A 157 7.23 8.75 -0.47
N GLN A 158 7.91 9.84 -0.12
CA GLN A 158 7.94 11.11 -0.87
C GLN A 158 6.62 11.90 -0.90
N LEU A 159 5.58 11.46 -0.18
CA LEU A 159 4.25 12.10 -0.20
C LEU A 159 4.30 13.59 0.17
N GLN A 160 5.14 13.97 1.13
CA GLN A 160 5.31 15.35 1.60
C GLN A 160 5.84 16.29 0.52
N TRP A 161 6.47 15.77 -0.51
CA TRP A 161 7.04 16.55 -1.60
C TRP A 161 6.12 16.71 -2.80
N TYR A 162 5.02 15.93 -2.80
CA TYR A 162 4.04 16.03 -3.88
C TYR A 162 3.38 17.41 -3.89
N ARG A 163 3.31 17.98 -5.07
CA ARG A 163 2.57 19.22 -5.33
C ARG A 163 1.64 18.93 -6.50
N PRO A 164 0.31 19.07 -6.33
CA PRO A 164 -0.61 18.88 -7.43
C PRO A 164 -0.27 19.87 -8.55
N GLY A 165 0.12 19.33 -9.69
CA GLY A 165 0.23 20.09 -10.92
C GLY A 165 -1.17 20.45 -11.45
N PRO A 166 -1.27 21.36 -12.45
CA PRO A 166 -2.55 21.60 -13.11
C PRO A 166 -3.05 20.27 -13.69
N THR A 167 -4.25 19.87 -13.28
CA THR A 167 -4.90 18.62 -13.71
C THR A 167 -4.87 18.52 -15.23
N PRO A 168 -4.30 17.48 -15.85
CA PRO A 168 -4.41 17.29 -17.28
C PRO A 168 -5.88 17.15 -17.64
N LYS A 169 -6.39 17.95 -18.53
CA LYS A 169 -7.75 17.76 -19.06
C LYS A 169 -7.78 16.40 -19.75
N PRO A 170 -8.81 15.56 -19.54
CA PRO A 170 -8.98 14.34 -20.31
C PRO A 170 -9.03 14.74 -21.79
N SER A 171 -8.11 14.23 -22.61
CA SER A 171 -8.19 14.38 -24.05
C SER A 171 -9.27 13.44 -24.56
N LEU A 172 -10.32 13.97 -25.15
CA LEU A 172 -11.38 13.21 -25.81
C LEU A 172 -10.94 12.55 -27.14
N GLU A 173 -9.67 12.64 -27.48
CA GLU A 173 -9.12 12.08 -28.72
C GLU A 173 -7.92 11.17 -28.42
N GLY A 174 -8.10 9.89 -28.69
CA GLY A 174 -7.10 8.84 -28.54
C GLY A 174 -5.95 8.89 -29.54
N ARG A 175 -5.26 10.00 -29.67
CA ARG A 175 -3.93 10.16 -30.28
C ARG A 175 -3.29 11.41 -29.69
N GLY A 176 -2.68 11.28 -28.50
CA GLY A 176 -1.86 12.34 -27.93
C GLY A 176 -0.41 12.16 -28.35
N GLU A 177 0.16 13.19 -28.95
CA GLU A 177 1.61 13.34 -29.03
C GLU A 177 2.20 13.15 -27.64
N VAL A 178 3.37 12.51 -27.55
CA VAL A 178 4.21 12.45 -26.36
C VAL A 178 4.69 13.88 -26.06
N GLY A 179 3.78 14.68 -25.49
CA GLY A 179 4.11 15.98 -24.92
C GLY A 179 4.77 15.73 -23.58
N SER A 180 5.92 16.36 -23.35
CA SER A 180 6.64 16.37 -22.10
C SER A 180 5.67 16.47 -20.91
N GLU A 181 5.58 15.39 -20.14
CA GLU A 181 4.78 15.38 -18.92
C GLU A 181 5.24 16.53 -18.00
N PRO A 182 4.31 17.18 -17.27
CA PRO A 182 4.73 17.95 -16.14
C PRO A 182 5.40 16.96 -15.18
N ALA A 183 6.73 17.01 -15.11
CA ALA A 183 7.48 16.28 -14.11
C ALA A 183 6.77 16.51 -12.77
N VAL A 184 6.50 15.43 -12.03
CA VAL A 184 6.20 15.57 -10.60
C VAL A 184 7.39 16.33 -10.04
N SER A 185 7.21 17.62 -9.82
CA SER A 185 8.27 18.44 -9.27
C SER A 185 8.36 18.05 -7.80
N LEU A 186 9.31 17.17 -7.50
CA LEU A 186 9.80 17.08 -6.14
C LEU A 186 10.34 18.47 -5.82
N GLY A 187 9.69 19.17 -4.88
CA GLY A 187 10.23 20.42 -4.36
C GLY A 187 11.64 20.16 -3.84
N PRO A 188 12.46 21.19 -3.64
CA PRO A 188 13.78 21.02 -3.05
C PRO A 188 13.62 20.19 -1.79
N ALA A 189 14.42 19.11 -1.66
CA ALA A 189 14.47 18.32 -0.45
C ALA A 189 14.65 19.28 0.73
N PRO A 190 13.73 19.34 1.67
CA PRO A 190 13.92 20.21 2.82
C PRO A 190 15.15 19.71 3.57
N ASP A 191 16.03 20.61 3.96
CA ASP A 191 17.18 20.30 4.79
C ASP A 191 16.67 19.57 6.04
N LYS A 192 16.96 18.27 6.15
CA LYS A 192 16.60 17.35 7.25
C LYS A 192 15.30 17.71 7.95
N VAL A 193 14.23 17.21 7.43
CA VAL A 193 12.90 17.43 7.97
C VAL A 193 12.74 16.61 9.23
N THR A 194 12.58 17.30 10.33
CA THR A 194 11.86 16.76 11.49
C THR A 194 10.43 16.46 11.04
N ASP A 195 9.74 15.50 11.64
CA ASP A 195 8.36 15.06 11.32
C ASP A 195 7.31 16.16 11.12
N LEU A 196 7.62 17.36 11.49
CA LEU A 196 6.78 18.53 11.38
C LEU A 196 7.05 19.30 10.07
N LEU A 197 6.66 18.70 8.95
CA LEU A 197 6.55 19.43 7.69
C LEU A 197 5.50 20.55 7.75
N CYS A 198 4.68 20.55 8.77
CA CYS A 198 3.68 21.57 9.05
C CYS A 198 3.55 21.75 10.57
N PRO A 199 3.08 22.92 11.04
CA PRO A 199 2.79 23.12 12.45
C PRO A 199 1.88 22.03 13.00
N ALA A 200 2.08 21.64 14.26
CA ALA A 200 1.32 20.55 14.89
C ALA A 200 -0.20 20.75 14.88
N ASP A 201 -0.66 21.99 14.81
CA ASP A 201 -2.08 22.39 14.72
C ASP A 201 -2.62 22.47 13.29
N ALA A 202 -1.76 22.34 12.28
CA ALA A 202 -2.20 22.24 10.88
C ALA A 202 -2.88 20.88 10.60
N PRO A 203 -3.71 20.77 9.53
CA PRO A 203 -4.22 19.49 9.09
C PRO A 203 -3.09 18.50 8.78
N ALA A 204 -3.27 17.23 9.18
CA ALA A 204 -2.33 16.16 8.82
C ALA A 204 -2.26 15.98 7.30
N LEU A 205 -1.10 15.55 6.79
CA LEU A 205 -0.97 15.15 5.39
C LEU A 205 -1.79 13.87 5.16
N PRO A 206 -2.67 13.85 4.14
CA PRO A 206 -3.57 12.73 3.90
C PRO A 206 -2.94 11.67 2.99
N SER A 207 -3.44 10.43 3.06
CA SER A 207 -3.41 9.49 1.93
C SER A 207 -4.24 10.04 0.76
N PHE A 208 -4.14 9.39 -0.40
CA PHE A 208 -4.96 9.73 -1.56
C PHE A 208 -5.80 8.54 -2.01
N VAL A 209 -6.96 8.83 -2.59
CA VAL A 209 -7.83 7.85 -3.24
C VAL A 209 -8.17 8.32 -4.64
N VAL A 210 -8.25 7.37 -5.57
CA VAL A 210 -8.62 7.62 -6.96
C VAL A 210 -9.38 6.42 -7.52
N ARG A 211 -10.39 6.68 -8.34
CA ARG A 211 -11.05 5.62 -9.09
C ARG A 211 -10.17 5.23 -10.29
N MET A 212 -9.99 3.93 -10.49
CA MET A 212 -9.26 3.39 -11.64
C MET A 212 -10.13 3.43 -12.91
N SER A 213 -9.48 3.48 -14.07
CA SER A 213 -10.13 3.30 -15.36
C SER A 213 -10.74 1.89 -15.51
N ASP A 214 -11.65 1.71 -16.44
CA ASP A 214 -12.35 0.44 -16.65
C ASP A 214 -11.39 -0.72 -16.98
N ASP A 215 -10.27 -0.43 -17.63
CA ASP A 215 -9.20 -1.39 -17.92
C ASP A 215 -8.19 -1.56 -16.81
N VAL A 216 -8.35 -0.83 -15.70
CA VAL A 216 -7.46 -0.82 -14.51
C VAL A 216 -6.01 -0.36 -14.80
N LEU A 217 -5.75 0.21 -15.95
CA LEU A 217 -4.38 0.57 -16.36
C LEU A 217 -4.01 2.02 -16.02
N GLN A 218 -4.99 2.87 -15.74
CA GLN A 218 -4.79 4.30 -15.47
C GLN A 218 -5.78 4.82 -14.42
N PHE A 219 -5.51 6.01 -13.90
CA PHE A 219 -6.48 6.75 -13.11
C PHE A 219 -7.60 7.27 -14.01
N ALA A 220 -8.86 7.10 -13.58
CA ALA A 220 -10.03 7.65 -14.27
C ALA A 220 -10.32 9.11 -13.91
N GLU A 221 -9.73 9.60 -12.84
CA GLU A 221 -9.93 10.93 -12.28
C GLU A 221 -8.66 11.45 -11.59
N ALA A 222 -8.67 12.67 -11.12
CA ALA A 222 -7.57 13.19 -10.29
C ALA A 222 -7.64 12.58 -8.87
N PRO A 223 -6.50 12.19 -8.27
CA PRO A 223 -6.47 11.72 -6.89
C PRO A 223 -7.05 12.74 -5.92
N ARG A 224 -7.82 12.26 -4.95
CA ARG A 224 -8.47 13.06 -3.90
C ARG A 224 -7.87 12.72 -2.53
N PRO A 225 -7.72 13.68 -1.62
CA PRO A 225 -7.23 13.41 -0.28
C PRO A 225 -8.22 12.55 0.52
N VAL A 226 -7.71 11.56 1.22
CA VAL A 226 -8.44 10.75 2.21
C VAL A 226 -8.40 11.50 3.54
N ILE A 227 -9.51 12.07 3.95
CA ILE A 227 -9.60 12.83 5.20
C ILE A 227 -10.03 11.91 6.34
N ILE A 228 -9.17 11.82 7.36
CA ILE A 228 -9.48 11.15 8.61
C ILE A 228 -9.94 12.22 9.61
N VAL A 229 -11.07 11.97 10.26
CA VAL A 229 -11.66 12.92 11.22
C VAL A 229 -11.75 12.30 12.61
N ASP A 230 -11.73 13.15 13.62
CA ASP A 230 -11.95 12.80 15.03
C ASP A 230 -13.44 12.50 15.34
N GLU A 231 -13.76 12.28 16.61
CA GLU A 231 -15.15 12.05 17.10
C GLU A 231 -16.07 13.24 16.82
N LYS A 232 -15.53 14.46 16.72
CA LYS A 232 -16.30 15.68 16.45
C LYS A 232 -16.50 15.93 14.96
N GLY A 233 -15.82 15.16 14.11
CA GLY A 233 -15.84 15.34 12.66
C GLY A 233 -14.80 16.35 12.15
N GLU A 234 -13.84 16.76 12.99
CA GLU A 234 -12.75 17.64 12.59
C GLU A 234 -11.58 16.82 12.03
N PRO A 235 -10.91 17.27 10.96
CA PRO A 235 -9.75 16.61 10.43
C PRO A 235 -8.63 16.45 11.46
N LEU A 236 -7.98 15.28 11.50
CA LEU A 236 -6.83 15.05 12.35
C LEU A 236 -5.71 16.04 12.03
N LYS A 237 -4.99 16.44 13.06
CA LYS A 237 -3.89 17.42 12.94
C LYS A 237 -2.54 16.72 12.78
N ALA A 238 -1.57 17.47 12.27
CA ALA A 238 -0.19 16.99 12.08
C ALA A 238 0.48 16.51 13.38
N GLY A 239 0.10 17.06 14.53
CA GLY A 239 0.57 16.63 15.86
C GLY A 239 -0.24 15.50 16.49
N ASP A 240 -1.28 14.97 15.83
CA ASP A 240 -2.10 13.90 16.37
C ASP A 240 -1.38 12.56 16.28
N PRO A 241 -1.29 11.75 17.34
CA PRO A 241 -0.61 10.45 17.33
C PRO A 241 -1.28 9.43 16.39
N HIS A 242 -2.53 9.64 16.02
CA HIS A 242 -3.28 8.78 15.08
C HIS A 242 -3.31 9.31 13.65
N ARG A 243 -2.50 10.34 13.33
CA ARG A 243 -2.42 10.85 11.96
C ARG A 243 -1.88 9.82 10.98
N PHE A 244 -2.33 9.90 9.75
CA PHE A 244 -1.82 9.06 8.66
C PHE A 244 -0.31 9.26 8.45
N PHE A 245 0.36 8.15 8.18
CA PHE A 245 1.75 8.14 7.75
C PHE A 245 1.93 7.35 6.45
N GLU A 246 1.48 6.08 6.40
CA GLU A 246 1.62 5.19 5.23
C GLU A 246 0.68 3.98 5.32
N ALA A 247 0.87 2.97 4.47
CA ALA A 247 0.23 1.65 4.55
C ALA A 247 -1.30 1.70 4.48
N SER A 248 -1.84 2.37 3.49
CA SER A 248 -3.29 2.39 3.25
C SER A 248 -3.85 1.00 2.99
N TRP A 249 -4.93 0.63 3.69
CA TRP A 249 -5.73 -0.55 3.36
C TRP A 249 -7.22 -0.25 3.44
N MET A 250 -7.98 -0.79 2.47
CA MET A 250 -9.43 -0.61 2.41
C MET A 250 -10.15 -1.96 2.35
N HIS A 251 -11.18 -2.12 3.18
CA HIS A 251 -12.11 -3.23 3.06
C HIS A 251 -13.53 -2.77 3.41
N LYS A 252 -14.53 -3.57 3.05
CA LYS A 252 -15.93 -3.29 3.31
C LYS A 252 -16.54 -4.37 4.18
N ALA A 253 -17.28 -3.97 5.19
CA ALA A 253 -18.04 -4.87 6.06
C ALA A 253 -19.36 -4.22 6.45
N ASN A 254 -20.45 -4.99 6.43
CA ASN A 254 -21.79 -4.52 6.82
C ASN A 254 -22.23 -3.21 6.14
N GLY A 255 -21.83 -3.02 4.86
CA GLY A 255 -22.16 -1.83 4.07
C GLY A 255 -21.34 -0.58 4.40
N ARG A 256 -20.33 -0.70 5.28
CA ARG A 256 -19.44 0.39 5.65
C ARG A 256 -18.03 0.16 5.13
N TYR A 257 -17.30 1.25 4.90
CA TYR A 257 -15.93 1.27 4.39
C TYR A 257 -14.97 1.47 5.57
N TYR A 258 -14.01 0.56 5.69
CA TYR A 258 -13.01 0.57 6.76
C TYR A 258 -11.64 0.86 6.16
N PHE A 259 -11.11 2.02 6.49
CA PHE A 259 -9.78 2.47 6.09
C PHE A 259 -8.82 2.24 7.25
N SER A 260 -7.84 1.37 7.08
CA SER A 260 -6.78 1.17 8.05
C SER A 260 -5.44 1.65 7.50
N TYR A 261 -4.55 2.07 8.39
CA TYR A 261 -3.32 2.77 8.03
C TYR A 261 -2.33 2.76 9.19
N SER A 262 -1.05 2.92 8.86
CA SER A 262 0.02 3.16 9.83
C SER A 262 0.12 4.64 10.18
N THR A 263 0.47 4.89 11.44
CA THR A 263 0.70 6.24 11.97
C THR A 263 2.19 6.57 11.97
N GLY A 264 2.52 7.85 12.16
CA GLY A 264 3.89 8.36 12.19
C GLY A 264 4.72 7.88 13.37
N ASP A 265 5.19 8.81 14.21
CA ASP A 265 6.07 8.50 15.33
C ASP A 265 5.51 7.54 16.37
N SER A 266 4.20 7.37 16.41
CA SER A 266 3.52 6.42 17.29
C SER A 266 3.59 4.98 16.79
N HIS A 267 3.89 4.75 15.50
CA HIS A 267 3.97 3.43 14.85
C HIS A 267 2.81 2.49 15.15
N LEU A 268 1.61 3.07 15.29
CA LEU A 268 0.38 2.33 15.52
C LEU A 268 -0.22 1.88 14.18
N LEU A 269 -0.98 0.81 14.19
CA LEU A 269 -1.92 0.50 13.13
C LEU A 269 -3.31 0.93 13.56
N CYS A 270 -3.92 1.82 12.80
CA CYS A 270 -5.20 2.44 13.12
C CYS A 270 -6.30 2.04 12.15
N LEU A 271 -7.54 2.11 12.62
CA LEU A 271 -8.76 1.88 11.85
C LEU A 271 -9.65 3.11 11.89
N ALA A 272 -10.13 3.52 10.72
CA ALA A 272 -11.16 4.53 10.57
C ALA A 272 -12.32 3.98 9.72
N VAL A 273 -13.51 4.57 9.84
CA VAL A 273 -14.72 4.07 9.19
C VAL A 273 -15.48 5.20 8.50
N GLY A 274 -15.98 4.92 7.29
CA GLY A 274 -16.75 5.86 6.46
C GLY A 274 -17.96 5.20 5.81
N ASP A 275 -18.74 6.02 5.11
CA ASP A 275 -19.98 5.61 4.45
C ASP A 275 -19.86 5.54 2.92
N ASN A 276 -18.71 5.92 2.38
CA ASN A 276 -18.39 5.83 0.95
C ASN A 276 -16.87 5.69 0.75
N PRO A 277 -16.39 5.27 -0.45
CA PRO A 277 -14.97 5.00 -0.68
C PRO A 277 -14.07 6.24 -0.62
N TYR A 278 -14.59 7.43 -0.77
CA TYR A 278 -13.81 8.68 -0.69
C TYR A 278 -13.72 9.27 0.73
N GLY A 279 -14.44 8.70 1.71
CA GLY A 279 -14.55 9.23 3.06
C GLY A 279 -15.46 10.48 3.17
N PRO A 280 -15.33 11.34 4.20
CA PRO A 280 -14.30 11.24 5.23
C PRO A 280 -14.42 9.97 6.08
N PHE A 281 -13.31 9.54 6.67
CA PHE A 281 -13.28 8.39 7.56
C PHE A 281 -13.09 8.85 9.01
N ARG A 282 -13.99 8.40 9.88
CA ARG A 282 -13.90 8.70 11.32
C ARG A 282 -12.96 7.71 11.99
N PHE A 283 -11.96 8.19 12.72
CA PHE A 283 -11.11 7.35 13.56
C PHE A 283 -11.98 6.46 14.48
N LYS A 284 -11.68 5.17 14.52
CA LYS A 284 -12.42 4.19 15.29
C LYS A 284 -11.59 3.61 16.43
N CYS A 285 -10.42 3.10 16.17
CA CYS A 285 -9.56 2.47 17.19
C CYS A 285 -8.14 2.18 16.66
N GLU A 286 -7.26 1.85 17.60
CA GLU A 286 -5.98 1.23 17.34
C GLU A 286 -6.17 -0.28 17.14
N LEU A 287 -5.66 -0.83 16.04
CA LEU A 287 -5.73 -2.27 15.72
C LEU A 287 -4.53 -3.02 16.26
N LEU A 288 -3.36 -2.42 16.16
CA LEU A 288 -2.09 -3.02 16.57
C LEU A 288 -1.19 -1.98 17.22
N GLN A 289 -0.57 -2.38 18.31
CA GLN A 289 0.50 -1.62 18.97
C GLN A 289 1.78 -1.71 18.15
N PRO A 290 2.77 -0.82 18.37
CA PRO A 290 4.03 -0.87 17.64
C PRO A 290 4.66 -2.25 17.65
N VAL A 291 5.11 -2.69 16.49
CA VAL A 291 5.86 -3.94 16.33
C VAL A 291 7.36 -3.64 16.35
N VAL A 292 8.18 -4.70 16.43
CA VAL A 292 9.61 -4.57 16.23
C VAL A 292 9.89 -4.29 14.76
N GLY A 293 10.52 -3.16 14.47
CA GLY A 293 10.79 -2.66 13.12
C GLY A 293 10.21 -1.27 12.89
N TRP A 294 10.47 -0.71 11.71
CA TRP A 294 10.11 0.67 11.38
C TRP A 294 8.70 0.79 10.83
N THR A 295 8.32 -0.04 9.87
CA THR A 295 7.05 0.04 9.13
C THR A 295 6.07 -1.00 9.63
N THR A 296 4.77 -0.70 9.57
CA THR A 296 3.69 -1.62 9.94
C THR A 296 2.69 -1.69 8.80
N HIS A 297 3.09 -2.29 7.67
CA HIS A 297 2.17 -2.58 6.58
C HIS A 297 1.33 -3.81 6.89
N HIS A 298 0.13 -3.84 6.33
CA HIS A 298 -0.86 -4.84 6.70
C HIS A 298 -1.92 -5.04 5.63
N SER A 299 -2.67 -6.10 5.80
CA SER A 299 -3.96 -6.27 5.14
C SER A 299 -4.98 -6.93 6.08
N ILE A 300 -6.25 -6.63 5.85
CA ILE A 300 -7.36 -7.20 6.60
C ILE A 300 -8.28 -7.90 5.61
N VAL A 301 -8.50 -9.19 5.83
CA VAL A 301 -9.30 -10.01 4.93
C VAL A 301 -10.23 -10.93 5.70
N ARG A 302 -11.44 -11.14 5.18
CA ARG A 302 -12.35 -12.17 5.69
C ARG A 302 -12.16 -13.47 4.94
N TYR A 303 -11.74 -14.50 5.67
CA TYR A 303 -11.49 -15.82 5.10
C TYR A 303 -12.04 -16.93 6.02
N GLU A 304 -12.72 -17.91 5.47
CA GLU A 304 -13.38 -19.00 6.21
C GLU A 304 -14.26 -18.50 7.39
N GLY A 305 -15.02 -17.42 7.12
CA GLY A 305 -15.97 -16.86 8.08
C GLY A 305 -15.36 -16.01 9.19
N ARG A 306 -14.07 -15.76 9.19
CA ARG A 306 -13.32 -15.03 10.21
C ARG A 306 -12.52 -13.88 9.61
N TRP A 307 -12.32 -12.80 10.36
CA TRP A 307 -11.41 -11.71 9.98
C TRP A 307 -9.99 -12.01 10.42
N TRP A 308 -9.04 -11.68 9.54
CA TRP A 308 -7.61 -11.88 9.72
C TRP A 308 -6.86 -10.60 9.46
N LEU A 309 -5.86 -10.32 10.32
CA LEU A 309 -4.85 -9.30 10.11
C LEU A 309 -3.55 -9.99 9.69
N PHE A 310 -3.04 -9.59 8.54
CA PHE A 310 -1.70 -9.93 8.08
C PHE A 310 -0.83 -8.69 8.23
N HIS A 311 0.32 -8.85 8.80
CA HIS A 311 1.30 -7.78 9.03
C HIS A 311 2.71 -8.35 9.01
N HIS A 312 3.72 -7.58 9.38
CA HIS A 312 5.10 -8.06 9.52
C HIS A 312 5.74 -7.52 10.80
N ASP A 313 6.87 -8.10 11.19
CA ASP A 313 7.83 -7.55 12.14
C ASP A 313 9.26 -8.04 11.82
N CYS A 314 10.27 -7.53 12.55
CA CYS A 314 11.68 -7.84 12.34
C CYS A 314 12.26 -8.81 13.39
N VAL A 315 11.45 -9.40 14.26
CA VAL A 315 11.93 -10.28 15.33
C VAL A 315 12.78 -11.46 14.81
N PRO A 316 12.38 -12.15 13.70
CA PRO A 316 13.17 -13.27 13.18
C PRO A 316 14.56 -12.89 12.66
N SER A 317 14.78 -11.65 12.26
CA SER A 317 16.08 -11.15 11.80
C SER A 317 16.96 -10.55 12.89
N ASN A 318 16.57 -10.67 14.18
CA ASN A 318 17.19 -9.97 15.30
C ASN A 318 17.12 -8.43 15.15
N ASP A 319 15.92 -7.95 14.85
CA ASP A 319 15.56 -6.53 14.81
C ASP A 319 16.21 -5.73 13.67
N ILE A 320 16.64 -6.40 12.59
CA ILE A 320 17.12 -5.73 11.38
C ILE A 320 15.91 -5.18 10.61
N THR A 321 15.74 -3.86 10.57
CA THR A 321 14.53 -3.17 10.12
C THR A 321 14.12 -3.48 8.68
N HIS A 322 15.05 -3.78 7.80
CA HIS A 322 14.83 -4.10 6.39
C HIS A 322 14.83 -5.61 6.09
N LEU A 323 14.76 -6.47 7.13
CA LEU A 323 14.62 -7.93 6.98
C LEU A 323 13.41 -8.38 7.80
N ARG A 324 12.24 -8.18 7.22
CA ARG A 324 10.93 -8.36 7.87
C ARG A 324 10.33 -9.73 7.57
N SER A 325 9.48 -10.20 8.43
CA SER A 325 8.83 -11.51 8.29
C SER A 325 7.32 -11.41 8.44
N LEU A 326 6.60 -12.02 7.50
CA LEU A 326 5.14 -12.04 7.45
C LEU A 326 4.53 -12.74 8.65
N LYS A 327 3.48 -12.15 9.19
CA LYS A 327 2.77 -12.61 10.37
C LYS A 327 1.26 -12.54 10.18
N VAL A 328 0.53 -13.46 10.79
CA VAL A 328 -0.93 -13.48 10.76
C VAL A 328 -1.50 -13.62 12.15
N MET A 329 -2.65 -12.98 12.39
CA MET A 329 -3.46 -13.13 13.60
C MET A 329 -4.95 -12.97 13.31
N PRO A 330 -5.85 -13.63 14.08
CA PRO A 330 -7.27 -13.39 13.97
C PRO A 330 -7.65 -12.03 14.57
N LEU A 331 -8.66 -11.39 13.99
CA LEU A 331 -9.30 -10.19 14.53
C LEU A 331 -10.65 -10.55 15.18
N ASP A 332 -11.09 -9.71 16.12
CA ASP A 332 -12.43 -9.80 16.70
C ASP A 332 -13.46 -9.27 15.69
N ASP A 333 -14.47 -10.08 15.35
CA ASP A 333 -15.54 -9.71 14.42
C ASP A 333 -16.30 -8.45 14.84
N LYS A 334 -16.33 -8.14 16.14
CA LYS A 334 -16.93 -6.91 16.69
C LYS A 334 -16.28 -5.61 16.20
N LEU A 335 -15.06 -5.69 15.70
CA LEU A 335 -14.40 -4.52 15.08
C LEU A 335 -15.16 -3.99 13.87
N PHE A 336 -15.95 -4.84 13.23
CA PHE A 336 -16.63 -4.54 11.96
C PHE A 336 -18.16 -4.60 12.07
N GLU A 337 -18.67 -4.59 13.30
CA GLU A 337 -20.10 -4.47 13.61
C GLU A 337 -20.60 -3.01 13.71
#